data_a89c9c524dd27d18b46cb34e8b222f28
#
_entry.id   a89c9c524dd27d18b46cb34e8b222f28
#
_cell.length_a   1.000
_cell.length_b   1.000
_cell.length_c   1.000
_cell.angle_alpha   90.00
_cell.angle_beta   90.00
_cell.angle_gamma   90.00
#
_symmetry.space_group_name_H-M   'P 1'
#
loop_
_entity.id
_entity.type
_entity.pdbx_description
1 polymer ?
#
loop_
_entity_poly.entity_id
_entity_poly.type
_entity_poly.pdbx_seq_one_letter_code
_entity_poly.pdbx_strand_id
1 'polypeptide(L)'
;MLEHLTLLERHGENLLERGLSEERIRENGYKSMPETEQGRRLLAELLRSHGHELRGLPGFRTYYGTWTLSAPNGFLIPVRNKDGLIQGLKIRLDDADSPNRKYRWLSSRSLPNGTRSYSWVHVTGDRSRKRAFLTEGPLKGDVASFLAGNELFVCIGGVNALHGLNDTLRELGVREVVEAMDMDQMTNPNVRKAVLAMRKEVRKIPGIRYAKYTWNPAYKGVDDYLLSRAATM
;
A
#
# COMPACT_ATOMS: atom_id res chain seq x y z
N MET A 1 -4.88 3.23 16.77
CA MET A 1 -5.88 3.83 15.85
C MET A 1 -6.68 2.77 15.10
N LEU A 2 -6.03 1.89 14.35
CA LEU A 2 -6.76 0.90 13.53
C LEU A 2 -7.66 -0.04 14.35
N GLU A 3 -7.27 -0.37 15.58
CA GLU A 3 -8.06 -1.20 16.51
C GLU A 3 -9.44 -0.60 16.87
N HIS A 4 -9.56 0.73 16.78
CA HIS A 4 -10.81 1.46 17.05
C HIS A 4 -11.65 1.72 15.81
N LEU A 5 -11.27 1.15 14.67
CA LEU A 5 -12.00 1.29 13.41
C LEU A 5 -12.56 -0.07 12.96
N THR A 6 -13.69 -0.02 12.29
CA THR A 6 -14.31 -1.19 11.63
C THR A 6 -14.04 -1.12 10.12
N LEU A 7 -14.22 -2.22 9.43
CA LEU A 7 -14.28 -2.26 7.99
C LEU A 7 -15.75 -2.29 7.58
N LEU A 8 -16.19 -1.32 6.78
CA LEU A 8 -17.55 -1.28 6.23
C LEU A 8 -17.75 -2.42 5.23
N GLU A 9 -18.96 -2.96 5.17
CA GLU A 9 -19.34 -4.08 4.32
C GLU A 9 -18.92 -3.87 2.85
N ARG A 10 -19.28 -2.73 2.25
CA ARG A 10 -18.90 -2.39 0.86
C ARG A 10 -17.38 -2.40 0.60
N HIS A 11 -16.57 -2.09 1.63
CA HIS A 11 -15.10 -2.15 1.51
C HIS A 11 -14.60 -3.59 1.64
N GLY A 12 -15.25 -4.38 2.50
CA GLY A 12 -15.01 -5.82 2.61
C GLY A 12 -15.32 -6.54 1.31
N GLU A 13 -16.49 -6.30 0.73
CA GLU A 13 -16.92 -6.84 -0.57
C GLU A 13 -15.91 -6.50 -1.67
N ASN A 14 -15.45 -5.24 -1.75
CA ASN A 14 -14.43 -4.85 -2.71
C ASN A 14 -13.10 -5.61 -2.56
N LEU A 15 -12.71 -5.96 -1.34
CA LEU A 15 -11.52 -6.75 -1.08
C LEU A 15 -11.72 -8.23 -1.40
N LEU A 16 -12.92 -8.78 -1.16
CA LEU A 16 -13.32 -10.14 -1.55
C LEU A 16 -13.36 -10.29 -3.08
N GLU A 17 -13.94 -9.32 -3.79
CA GLU A 17 -13.95 -9.27 -5.26
C GLU A 17 -12.55 -9.29 -5.88
N ARG A 18 -11.53 -8.79 -5.15
CA ARG A 18 -10.12 -8.85 -5.54
C ARG A 18 -9.47 -10.20 -5.25
N GLY A 19 -10.21 -11.14 -4.68
CA GLY A 19 -9.75 -12.49 -4.40
C GLY A 19 -9.09 -12.68 -3.02
N LEU A 20 -9.14 -11.69 -2.13
CA LEU A 20 -8.71 -11.89 -0.74
C LEU A 20 -9.77 -12.68 0.04
N SER A 21 -9.34 -13.57 0.94
CA SER A 21 -10.26 -14.19 1.90
C SER A 21 -10.57 -13.24 3.07
N GLU A 22 -11.70 -13.48 3.77
CA GLU A 22 -12.03 -12.73 4.99
C GLU A 22 -10.91 -12.79 6.04
N GLU A 23 -10.28 -13.94 6.19
CA GLU A 23 -9.14 -14.12 7.10
C GLU A 23 -7.98 -13.22 6.70
N ARG A 24 -7.60 -13.22 5.41
CA ARG A 24 -6.51 -12.36 4.90
C ARG A 24 -6.85 -10.87 5.03
N ILE A 25 -8.10 -10.49 4.83
CA ILE A 25 -8.58 -9.11 5.04
C ILE A 25 -8.38 -8.68 6.51
N ARG A 26 -8.71 -9.57 7.46
CA ARG A 26 -8.49 -9.31 8.91
C ARG A 26 -7.01 -9.21 9.25
N GLU A 27 -6.18 -10.15 8.78
CA GLU A 27 -4.72 -10.17 9.01
C GLU A 27 -4.02 -8.92 8.47
N ASN A 28 -4.39 -8.50 7.28
CA ASN A 28 -3.83 -7.29 6.67
C ASN A 28 -4.26 -6.02 7.41
N GLY A 29 -5.38 -6.06 8.14
CA GLY A 29 -5.83 -4.98 9.00
C GLY A 29 -6.45 -3.79 8.27
N TYR A 30 -7.10 -4.03 7.13
CA TYR A 30 -7.85 -2.99 6.43
C TYR A 30 -8.99 -2.46 7.30
N LYS A 31 -9.20 -1.15 7.26
CA LYS A 31 -10.23 -0.45 8.05
C LYS A 31 -10.84 0.67 7.24
N SER A 32 -12.08 1.01 7.53
CA SER A 32 -12.74 2.15 6.90
C SER A 32 -12.44 3.44 7.65
N MET A 33 -12.32 4.53 6.90
CA MET A 33 -12.27 5.88 7.47
C MET A 33 -13.62 6.21 8.12
N PRO A 34 -13.64 6.89 9.28
CA PRO A 34 -14.89 7.46 9.79
C PRO A 34 -15.46 8.44 8.78
N GLU A 35 -16.70 8.21 8.36
CA GLU A 35 -17.33 8.98 7.28
C GLU A 35 -17.68 10.41 7.68
N THR A 36 -18.00 10.61 8.97
CA THR A 36 -18.41 11.90 9.50
C THR A 36 -17.27 12.65 10.20
N GLU A 37 -17.30 13.97 10.15
CA GLU A 37 -16.35 14.81 10.90
C GLU A 37 -16.45 14.55 12.42
N GLN A 38 -17.66 14.31 12.94
CA GLN A 38 -17.86 13.93 14.34
C GLN A 38 -17.14 12.61 14.68
N GLY A 39 -17.29 11.59 13.86
CA GLY A 39 -16.58 10.31 14.07
C GLY A 39 -15.07 10.47 14.06
N ARG A 40 -14.52 11.33 13.20
CA ARG A 40 -13.09 11.65 13.12
C ARG A 40 -12.57 12.38 14.36
N ARG A 41 -13.38 13.29 14.93
CA ARG A 41 -13.07 13.96 16.20
C ARG A 41 -13.12 12.99 17.36
N LEU A 42 -14.17 12.18 17.46
CA LEU A 42 -14.31 11.17 18.52
C LEU A 42 -13.13 10.17 18.51
N LEU A 43 -12.67 9.75 17.32
CA LEU A 43 -11.48 8.92 17.22
C LEU A 43 -10.22 9.62 17.76
N ALA A 44 -10.04 10.90 17.42
CA ALA A 44 -8.89 11.66 17.92
C ALA A 44 -8.96 11.88 19.44
N GLU A 45 -10.14 12.14 20.00
CA GLU A 45 -10.37 12.27 21.44
C GLU A 45 -10.11 10.95 22.16
N LEU A 46 -10.61 9.83 21.62
CA LEU A 46 -10.38 8.49 22.17
C LEU A 46 -8.88 8.15 22.23
N LEU A 47 -8.13 8.42 21.17
CA LEU A 47 -6.70 8.17 21.16
C LEU A 47 -5.97 9.02 22.22
N ARG A 48 -6.34 10.28 22.36
CA ARG A 48 -5.77 11.17 23.38
C ARG A 48 -6.12 10.75 24.81
N SER A 49 -7.33 10.28 25.05
CA SER A 49 -7.75 9.78 26.36
C SER A 49 -6.96 8.52 26.78
N HIS A 50 -6.47 7.75 25.80
CA HIS A 50 -5.55 6.63 26.01
C HIS A 50 -4.07 7.06 26.08
N GLY A 51 -3.78 8.35 26.17
CA GLY A 51 -2.42 8.86 26.33
C GLY A 51 -1.61 8.98 25.02
N HIS A 52 -2.24 8.83 23.85
CA HIS A 52 -1.50 8.96 22.58
C HIS A 52 -1.31 10.42 22.19
N GLU A 53 -0.06 10.78 21.86
CA GLU A 53 0.25 12.07 21.23
C GLU A 53 -0.07 12.02 19.73
N LEU A 54 -0.90 12.96 19.26
CA LEU A 54 -1.31 13.05 17.86
C LEU A 54 -0.43 13.97 17.02
N ARG A 55 0.35 14.85 17.67
CA ARG A 55 1.32 15.69 16.97
C ARG A 55 2.40 14.80 16.35
N GLY A 56 2.71 15.06 15.09
CA GLY A 56 3.68 14.24 14.35
C GLY A 56 3.09 13.01 13.66
N LEU A 57 1.82 12.67 13.91
CA LEU A 57 1.15 11.57 13.22
C LEU A 57 0.48 12.06 11.93
N PRO A 58 0.82 11.48 10.74
CA PRO A 58 0.17 11.82 9.50
C PRO A 58 -1.34 11.58 9.54
N GLY A 59 -2.10 12.50 8.94
CA GLY A 59 -3.56 12.47 8.92
C GLY A 59 -4.21 13.24 10.06
N PHE A 60 -3.60 13.39 11.22
CA PHE A 60 -4.11 14.19 12.31
C PHE A 60 -3.76 15.68 12.15
N ARG A 61 -4.69 16.54 12.56
CA ARG A 61 -4.54 18.00 12.57
C ARG A 61 -5.40 18.63 13.64
N THR A 62 -5.21 19.90 13.89
CA THR A 62 -6.14 20.69 14.69
C THR A 62 -7.11 21.49 13.79
N TYR A 63 -8.36 21.58 14.24
CA TYR A 63 -9.40 22.40 13.64
C TYR A 63 -10.12 23.14 14.75
N TYR A 64 -10.09 24.48 14.74
CA TYR A 64 -10.54 25.33 15.87
C TYR A 64 -10.04 24.84 17.23
N GLY A 65 -8.75 24.53 17.32
CA GLY A 65 -8.11 24.08 18.56
C GLY A 65 -8.36 22.62 18.95
N THR A 66 -9.24 21.90 18.28
CA THR A 66 -9.58 20.50 18.56
C THR A 66 -8.88 19.56 17.57
N TRP A 67 -8.33 18.45 18.06
CA TRP A 67 -7.75 17.42 17.20
C TRP A 67 -8.81 16.67 16.42
N THR A 68 -8.54 16.41 15.16
CA THR A 68 -9.37 15.60 14.27
C THR A 68 -8.50 14.82 13.27
N LEU A 69 -9.06 13.77 12.68
CA LEU A 69 -8.45 13.04 11.57
C LEU A 69 -8.93 13.66 10.24
N SER A 70 -8.00 14.14 9.42
CA SER A 70 -8.30 14.77 8.14
C SER A 70 -7.93 13.87 6.98
N ALA A 71 -8.94 13.25 6.38
CA ALA A 71 -8.78 12.42 5.19
C ALA A 71 -10.12 12.30 4.45
N PRO A 72 -10.12 12.04 3.14
CA PRO A 72 -11.34 11.71 2.40
C PRO A 72 -11.90 10.35 2.85
N ASN A 73 -13.15 10.07 2.46
CA ASN A 73 -13.77 8.76 2.68
C ASN A 73 -13.09 7.67 1.85
N GLY A 74 -13.12 6.46 2.38
CA GLY A 74 -12.48 5.29 1.79
C GLY A 74 -11.98 4.31 2.84
N PHE A 75 -11.16 3.37 2.43
CA PHE A 75 -10.56 2.45 3.37
C PHE A 75 -9.04 2.58 3.45
N LEU A 76 -8.54 2.34 4.65
CA LEU A 76 -7.13 2.38 5.00
C LEU A 76 -6.44 1.08 4.63
N ILE A 77 -5.29 1.22 4.03
CA ILE A 77 -4.39 0.13 3.64
C ILE A 77 -3.11 0.28 4.46
N PRO A 78 -2.85 -0.62 5.42
CA PRO A 78 -1.61 -0.60 6.19
C PRO A 78 -0.39 -0.85 5.30
N VAL A 79 0.58 0.04 5.37
CA VAL A 79 1.86 -0.10 4.68
C VAL A 79 2.88 -0.61 5.68
N ARG A 80 3.35 -1.84 5.49
CA ARG A 80 4.22 -2.53 6.44
C ARG A 80 5.66 -2.55 5.97
N ASN A 81 6.59 -2.47 6.92
CA ASN A 81 8.02 -2.64 6.67
C ASN A 81 8.43 -4.12 6.59
N LYS A 82 9.73 -4.37 6.46
CA LYS A 82 10.32 -5.71 6.45
C LYS A 82 10.03 -6.55 7.70
N ASP A 83 9.80 -5.90 8.84
CA ASP A 83 9.52 -6.55 10.12
C ASP A 83 8.02 -6.76 10.36
N GLY A 84 7.17 -6.35 9.41
CA GLY A 84 5.71 -6.43 9.50
C GLY A 84 5.06 -5.28 10.25
N LEU A 85 5.84 -4.32 10.73
CA LEU A 85 5.34 -3.16 11.45
C LEU A 85 4.73 -2.13 10.50
N ILE A 86 3.62 -1.54 10.90
CA ILE A 86 2.94 -0.48 10.12
C ILE A 86 3.78 0.80 10.21
N GLN A 87 4.24 1.30 9.06
CA GLN A 87 5.03 2.53 8.95
C GLN A 87 4.26 3.67 8.27
N GLY A 88 3.10 3.38 7.71
CA GLY A 88 2.23 4.36 7.09
C GLY A 88 0.90 3.77 6.68
N LEU A 89 -0.01 4.64 6.26
CA LEU A 89 -1.33 4.25 5.77
C LEU A 89 -1.58 4.89 4.42
N LYS A 90 -2.07 4.09 3.46
CA LYS A 90 -2.71 4.60 2.25
C LYS A 90 -4.22 4.54 2.39
N ILE A 91 -4.90 5.37 1.66
CA ILE A 91 -6.36 5.37 1.56
C ILE A 91 -6.73 5.03 0.13
N ARG A 92 -7.58 4.04 -0.06
CA ARG A 92 -8.31 3.87 -1.30
C ARG A 92 -9.61 4.65 -1.19
N LEU A 93 -9.76 5.65 -2.04
CA LEU A 93 -10.89 6.58 -2.01
C LEU A 93 -12.16 5.88 -2.51
N ASP A 94 -13.31 6.23 -1.90
CA ASP A 94 -14.63 5.82 -2.37
C ASP A 94 -14.94 6.56 -3.68
N ASP A 95 -14.79 7.90 -3.64
CA ASP A 95 -15.00 8.77 -4.79
C ASP A 95 -13.65 9.32 -5.27
N ALA A 96 -13.20 8.86 -6.42
CA ALA A 96 -11.99 9.36 -7.05
C ALA A 96 -12.32 10.17 -8.30
N ASP A 97 -11.90 11.43 -8.34
CA ASP A 97 -12.08 12.34 -9.48
C ASP A 97 -11.49 11.77 -10.80
N SER A 98 -10.59 10.81 -10.69
CA SER A 98 -9.99 10.12 -11.83
C SER A 98 -9.39 8.76 -11.43
N PRO A 99 -9.25 7.81 -12.36
CA PRO A 99 -8.62 6.51 -12.11
C PRO A 99 -7.21 6.61 -11.50
N ASN A 100 -6.46 7.66 -11.84
CA ASN A 100 -5.09 7.86 -11.38
C ASN A 100 -5.00 8.44 -9.97
N ARG A 101 -6.12 8.85 -9.36
CA ARG A 101 -6.19 9.45 -8.03
C ARG A 101 -6.91 8.57 -7.00
N LYS A 102 -7.13 7.30 -7.31
CA LYS A 102 -7.83 6.35 -6.41
C LYS A 102 -7.13 6.14 -5.06
N TYR A 103 -5.84 6.39 -4.99
CA TYR A 103 -5.03 6.14 -3.79
C TYR A 103 -4.30 7.39 -3.33
N ARG A 104 -4.38 7.68 -2.02
CA ARG A 104 -3.63 8.76 -1.36
C ARG A 104 -2.92 8.25 -0.12
N TRP A 105 -1.81 8.85 0.23
CA TRP A 105 -1.23 8.68 1.55
C TRP A 105 -2.07 9.43 2.59
N LEU A 106 -2.29 8.81 3.75
CA LEU A 106 -2.85 9.50 4.90
C LEU A 106 -1.86 10.58 5.34
N SER A 107 -2.20 11.84 5.11
CA SER A 107 -1.31 12.98 5.33
C SER A 107 -2.11 14.24 5.61
N SER A 108 -1.59 15.07 6.51
CA SER A 108 -2.20 16.37 6.89
C SER A 108 -1.22 17.54 6.76
N ARG A 109 -0.13 17.38 5.98
CA ARG A 109 1.01 18.30 5.88
C ARG A 109 0.67 19.78 5.76
N SER A 110 -0.36 20.14 5.00
CA SER A 110 -0.74 21.54 4.72
C SER A 110 -1.77 22.12 5.70
N LEU A 111 -2.07 21.37 6.76
CA LEU A 111 -3.11 21.72 7.72
C LEU A 111 -2.51 22.10 9.08
N PRO A 112 -3.22 22.89 9.92
CA PRO A 112 -2.71 23.29 11.25
C PRO A 112 -2.31 22.09 12.11
N ASN A 113 -1.08 22.11 12.64
CA ASN A 113 -0.44 21.01 13.36
C ASN A 113 -0.39 19.67 12.60
N GLY A 114 -0.58 19.70 11.28
CA GLY A 114 -0.58 18.52 10.43
C GLY A 114 0.83 18.01 10.14
N THR A 115 0.90 16.74 9.75
CA THR A 115 2.15 16.01 9.50
C THR A 115 2.17 15.37 8.11
N ARG A 116 3.33 15.42 7.48
CA ARG A 116 3.58 14.80 6.18
C ARG A 116 3.68 13.28 6.33
N SER A 117 3.05 12.53 5.42
CA SER A 117 3.41 11.13 5.17
C SER A 117 4.54 11.02 4.16
N TYR A 118 5.30 9.93 4.24
CA TYR A 118 6.30 9.55 3.25
C TYR A 118 5.78 8.43 2.36
N SER A 119 6.39 8.27 1.18
CA SER A 119 6.10 7.18 0.27
C SER A 119 6.93 5.96 0.65
N TRP A 120 6.43 5.18 1.60
CA TRP A 120 7.08 4.00 2.12
C TRP A 120 7.00 2.82 1.15
N VAL A 121 8.02 1.98 1.20
CA VAL A 121 7.99 0.65 0.55
C VAL A 121 7.17 -0.29 1.41
N HIS A 122 6.25 -1.03 0.82
CA HIS A 122 5.44 -2.03 1.51
C HIS A 122 5.97 -3.43 1.26
N VAL A 123 6.02 -4.25 2.31
CA VAL A 123 6.46 -5.65 2.26
C VAL A 123 5.33 -6.56 2.70
N THR A 124 4.99 -7.52 1.87
CA THR A 124 3.95 -8.52 2.13
C THR A 124 4.37 -9.90 1.66
N GLY A 125 3.79 -10.96 2.22
CA GLY A 125 4.13 -12.35 1.94
C GLY A 125 5.23 -12.90 2.84
N ASP A 126 5.80 -14.02 2.44
CA ASP A 126 6.82 -14.76 3.19
C ASP A 126 8.19 -14.07 3.09
N ARG A 127 8.57 -13.39 4.17
CA ARG A 127 9.83 -12.61 4.28
C ARG A 127 11.08 -13.48 4.33
N SER A 128 10.96 -14.78 4.48
CA SER A 128 12.10 -15.70 4.45
C SER A 128 12.61 -15.97 3.03
N ARG A 129 11.79 -15.70 2.03
CA ARG A 129 12.09 -15.90 0.62
C ARG A 129 13.24 -15.03 0.16
N LYS A 130 14.10 -15.58 -0.71
CA LYS A 130 15.25 -14.86 -1.29
C LYS A 130 14.95 -14.32 -2.70
N ARG A 131 13.75 -14.58 -3.20
CA ARG A 131 13.19 -14.00 -4.41
C ARG A 131 12.02 -13.10 -4.01
N ALA A 132 12.03 -11.86 -4.49
CA ALA A 132 10.98 -10.90 -4.25
C ALA A 132 10.38 -10.40 -5.56
N PHE A 133 9.06 -10.36 -5.64
CA PHE A 133 8.34 -9.68 -6.72
C PHE A 133 8.24 -8.19 -6.41
N LEU A 134 8.60 -7.36 -7.38
CA LEU A 134 8.55 -5.91 -7.25
C LEU A 134 7.38 -5.34 -8.06
N THR A 135 6.41 -4.73 -7.37
CA THR A 135 5.20 -4.16 -7.99
C THR A 135 4.89 -2.76 -7.46
N GLU A 136 3.88 -2.11 -8.04
CA GLU A 136 3.39 -0.81 -7.59
C GLU A 136 2.12 -0.97 -6.75
N GLY A 137 2.10 -0.31 -5.59
CA GLY A 137 0.93 -0.20 -4.72
C GLY A 137 0.77 -1.33 -3.71
N PRO A 138 0.56 -0.98 -2.41
CA PRO A 138 0.45 -1.96 -1.33
C PRO A 138 -0.70 -2.96 -1.53
N LEU A 139 -1.91 -2.49 -1.86
CA LEU A 139 -3.08 -3.37 -2.04
C LEU A 139 -2.86 -4.39 -3.16
N LYS A 140 -2.27 -3.96 -4.28
CA LYS A 140 -1.92 -4.87 -5.38
C LYS A 140 -0.96 -5.96 -4.91
N GLY A 141 0.07 -5.57 -4.16
CA GLY A 141 1.02 -6.52 -3.61
C GLY A 141 0.38 -7.50 -2.64
N ASP A 142 -0.51 -7.03 -1.76
CA ASP A 142 -1.24 -7.89 -0.81
C ASP A 142 -2.08 -8.95 -1.54
N VAL A 143 -2.84 -8.53 -2.56
CA VAL A 143 -3.65 -9.43 -3.39
C VAL A 143 -2.77 -10.41 -4.16
N ALA A 144 -1.74 -9.90 -4.84
CA ALA A 144 -0.85 -10.74 -5.64
C ALA A 144 -0.08 -11.75 -4.79
N SER A 145 0.42 -11.34 -3.62
CA SER A 145 1.09 -12.24 -2.68
C SER A 145 0.17 -13.37 -2.22
N PHE A 146 -1.06 -13.03 -1.83
CA PHE A 146 -2.05 -14.02 -1.39
C PHE A 146 -2.38 -15.02 -2.49
N LEU A 147 -2.72 -14.54 -3.69
CA LEU A 147 -3.07 -15.38 -4.84
C LEU A 147 -1.89 -16.21 -5.37
N ALA A 148 -0.67 -15.77 -5.14
CA ALA A 148 0.56 -16.48 -5.49
C ALA A 148 1.07 -17.43 -4.38
N GLY A 149 0.24 -17.82 -3.41
CA GLY A 149 0.65 -18.73 -2.33
C GLY A 149 1.65 -18.10 -1.36
N ASN A 150 1.41 -16.84 -0.99
CA ASN A 150 2.20 -16.06 -0.05
C ASN A 150 3.64 -15.76 -0.51
N GLU A 151 3.86 -15.62 -1.83
CA GLU A 151 5.14 -15.15 -2.36
C GLU A 151 5.52 -13.77 -1.81
N LEU A 152 6.82 -13.52 -1.63
CA LEU A 152 7.30 -12.23 -1.16
C LEU A 152 7.09 -11.14 -2.21
N PHE A 153 6.33 -10.11 -1.86
CA PHE A 153 6.17 -8.89 -2.66
C PHE A 153 6.76 -7.69 -1.93
N VAL A 154 7.52 -6.90 -2.68
CA VAL A 154 8.02 -5.58 -2.27
C VAL A 154 7.34 -4.56 -3.16
N CYS A 155 6.58 -3.63 -2.56
CA CYS A 155 5.69 -2.75 -3.29
C CYS A 155 6.12 -1.29 -3.11
N ILE A 156 6.41 -0.61 -4.21
CA ILE A 156 6.71 0.83 -4.18
C ILE A 156 5.42 1.65 -4.11
N GLY A 157 5.47 2.77 -3.43
CA GLY A 157 4.30 3.63 -3.21
C GLY A 157 3.81 4.39 -4.45
N GLY A 158 4.57 4.30 -5.54
CA GLY A 158 4.37 4.88 -6.86
C GLY A 158 5.68 4.73 -7.63
N VAL A 159 5.64 4.69 -8.96
CA VAL A 159 6.81 4.41 -9.82
C VAL A 159 8.04 5.31 -9.58
N ASN A 160 7.84 6.48 -9.00
CA ASN A 160 8.91 7.42 -8.63
C ASN A 160 9.31 7.36 -7.14
N ALA A 161 8.66 6.51 -6.34
CA ALA A 161 8.84 6.42 -4.88
C ALA A 161 9.81 5.27 -4.53
N LEU A 162 11.08 5.45 -4.88
CA LEU A 162 12.13 4.42 -4.71
C LEU A 162 12.90 4.54 -3.40
N HIS A 163 12.58 5.53 -2.56
CA HIS A 163 13.25 5.73 -1.27
C HIS A 163 13.09 4.50 -0.37
N GLY A 164 14.21 3.99 0.14
CA GLY A 164 14.25 2.81 1.01
C GLY A 164 14.09 1.46 0.30
N LEU A 165 13.91 1.42 -1.03
CA LEU A 165 13.75 0.17 -1.78
C LEU A 165 14.98 -0.74 -1.64
N ASN A 166 16.17 -0.21 -1.92
CA ASN A 166 17.40 -0.99 -1.89
C ASN A 166 17.75 -1.47 -0.48
N ASP A 167 17.53 -0.64 0.52
CA ASP A 167 17.76 -1.00 1.92
C ASP A 167 16.79 -2.11 2.34
N THR A 168 15.50 -1.99 2.00
CA THR A 168 14.51 -3.05 2.24
C THR A 168 14.91 -4.37 1.59
N LEU A 169 15.35 -4.36 0.32
CA LEU A 169 15.77 -5.57 -0.39
C LEU A 169 17.02 -6.22 0.23
N ARG A 170 18.00 -5.40 0.64
CA ARG A 170 19.22 -5.88 1.31
C ARG A 170 18.93 -6.47 2.68
N GLU A 171 18.13 -5.80 3.49
CA GLU A 171 17.77 -6.22 4.84
C GLU A 171 16.92 -7.50 4.86
N LEU A 172 16.07 -7.72 3.84
CA LEU A 172 15.38 -9.00 3.60
C LEU A 172 16.34 -10.10 3.07
N GLY A 173 17.55 -9.73 2.68
CA GLY A 173 18.51 -10.66 2.08
C GLY A 173 18.05 -11.20 0.73
N VAL A 174 17.32 -10.41 -0.04
CA VAL A 174 16.83 -10.74 -1.38
C VAL A 174 18.01 -10.93 -2.32
N ARG A 175 18.01 -12.03 -3.08
CA ARG A 175 19.03 -12.38 -4.08
C ARG A 175 18.52 -12.29 -5.51
N GLU A 176 17.21 -12.29 -5.67
CA GLU A 176 16.55 -12.19 -6.96
C GLU A 176 15.33 -11.25 -6.87
N VAL A 177 15.29 -10.25 -7.74
CA VAL A 177 14.14 -9.38 -7.92
C VAL A 177 13.45 -9.74 -9.23
N VAL A 178 12.15 -10.01 -9.14
CA VAL A 178 11.29 -10.26 -10.29
C VAL A 178 10.38 -9.05 -10.48
N GLU A 179 10.62 -8.27 -11.52
CA GLU A 179 9.77 -7.14 -11.88
C GLU A 179 8.37 -7.61 -12.29
N ALA A 180 7.35 -7.16 -11.56
CA ALA A 180 5.94 -7.41 -11.84
C ALA A 180 5.15 -6.08 -11.88
N MET A 181 5.67 -5.12 -12.65
CA MET A 181 5.07 -3.80 -12.84
C MET A 181 3.94 -3.86 -13.87
N ASP A 182 2.99 -2.92 -13.77
CA ASP A 182 1.82 -2.86 -14.65
C ASP A 182 2.20 -2.87 -16.13
N MET A 183 1.35 -3.52 -16.91
CA MET A 183 1.58 -3.69 -18.36
C MET A 183 1.45 -2.38 -19.15
N ASP A 184 0.87 -1.31 -18.58
CA ASP A 184 0.80 0.01 -19.19
C ASP A 184 2.18 0.69 -19.38
N GLN A 185 3.25 0.16 -18.76
CA GLN A 185 4.63 0.53 -19.11
C GLN A 185 4.96 0.36 -20.60
N MET A 186 4.21 -0.49 -21.30
CA MET A 186 4.38 -0.73 -22.72
C MET A 186 3.92 0.46 -23.57
N THR A 187 2.90 1.19 -23.12
CA THR A 187 2.21 2.25 -23.89
C THR A 187 2.44 3.65 -23.31
N ASN A 188 2.76 3.78 -22.02
CA ASN A 188 2.95 5.06 -21.36
C ASN A 188 4.44 5.40 -21.18
N PRO A 189 4.99 6.42 -21.90
CA PRO A 189 6.40 6.80 -21.83
C PRO A 189 6.87 7.21 -20.42
N ASN A 190 6.01 7.86 -19.62
CA ASN A 190 6.35 8.29 -18.27
C ASN A 190 6.49 7.09 -17.34
N VAL A 191 5.57 6.12 -17.41
CA VAL A 191 5.65 4.87 -16.65
C VAL A 191 6.91 4.10 -17.06
N ARG A 192 7.17 3.99 -18.37
CA ARG A 192 8.37 3.32 -18.89
C ARG A 192 9.67 3.95 -18.35
N LYS A 193 9.76 5.28 -18.35
CA LYS A 193 10.93 6.00 -17.81
C LYS A 193 11.13 5.70 -16.33
N ALA A 194 10.07 5.71 -15.54
CA ALA A 194 10.13 5.44 -14.11
C ALA A 194 10.49 3.97 -13.80
N VAL A 195 9.98 3.01 -14.56
CA VAL A 195 10.38 1.60 -14.46
C VAL A 195 11.86 1.40 -14.81
N LEU A 196 12.36 2.11 -15.83
CA LEU A 196 13.79 2.06 -16.17
C LEU A 196 14.66 2.64 -15.05
N ALA A 197 14.25 3.72 -14.39
CA ALA A 197 14.94 4.28 -13.22
C ALA A 197 14.96 3.29 -12.05
N MET A 198 13.84 2.64 -11.77
CA MET A 198 13.72 1.58 -10.76
C MET A 198 14.66 0.40 -11.06
N ARG A 199 14.71 -0.09 -12.30
CA ARG A 199 15.65 -1.15 -12.71
C ARG A 199 17.10 -0.76 -12.46
N LYS A 200 17.44 0.49 -12.82
CA LYS A 200 18.79 1.04 -12.58
C LYS A 200 19.10 1.10 -11.09
N GLU A 201 18.13 1.47 -10.27
CA GLU A 201 18.29 1.52 -8.82
C GLU A 201 18.52 0.14 -8.21
N VAL A 202 17.68 -0.83 -8.51
CA VAL A 202 17.81 -2.21 -8.00
C VAL A 202 19.14 -2.84 -8.41
N ARG A 203 19.61 -2.61 -9.64
CA ARG A 203 20.88 -3.16 -10.13
C ARG A 203 22.12 -2.59 -9.43
N LYS A 204 22.00 -1.56 -8.60
CA LYS A 204 23.09 -1.10 -7.73
C LYS A 204 23.36 -2.04 -6.55
N ILE A 205 22.47 -3.00 -6.28
CA ILE A 205 22.68 -4.01 -5.23
C ILE A 205 23.64 -5.07 -5.78
N PRO A 206 24.85 -5.25 -5.19
CA PRO A 206 25.82 -6.22 -5.69
C PRO A 206 25.27 -7.64 -5.66
N GLY A 207 25.47 -8.38 -6.74
CA GLY A 207 25.07 -9.78 -6.86
C GLY A 207 23.57 -10.03 -7.01
N ILE A 208 22.73 -8.99 -7.08
CA ILE A 208 21.29 -9.14 -7.29
C ILE A 208 21.01 -9.70 -8.69
N ARG A 209 20.21 -10.76 -8.78
CA ARG A 209 19.63 -11.21 -10.04
C ARG A 209 18.36 -10.43 -10.32
N TYR A 210 18.13 -10.10 -11.58
CA TYR A 210 16.97 -9.34 -12.01
C TYR A 210 16.28 -10.04 -13.15
N ALA A 211 15.01 -10.41 -12.95
CA ALA A 211 14.14 -11.02 -13.94
C ALA A 211 12.92 -10.14 -14.19
N LYS A 212 12.20 -10.38 -15.26
CA LYS A 212 10.92 -9.75 -15.55
C LYS A 212 9.84 -10.82 -15.60
N TYR A 213 8.76 -10.63 -14.88
CA TYR A 213 7.54 -11.41 -14.99
C TYR A 213 6.63 -10.74 -16.02
N THR A 214 6.16 -11.53 -16.97
CA THR A 214 5.24 -11.06 -18.03
C THR A 214 4.01 -11.95 -18.05
N TRP A 215 2.87 -11.34 -18.32
CA TRP A 215 1.58 -12.01 -18.43
C TRP A 215 0.79 -11.46 -19.62
N ASN A 216 -0.40 -12.01 -19.87
CA ASN A 216 -1.27 -11.51 -20.94
C ASN A 216 -1.62 -10.03 -20.69
N PRO A 217 -1.28 -9.12 -21.65
CA PRO A 217 -1.48 -7.68 -21.51
C PRO A 217 -2.95 -7.24 -21.42
N ALA A 218 -3.91 -8.15 -21.62
CA ALA A 218 -5.32 -7.90 -21.33
C ALA A 218 -5.55 -7.60 -19.84
N TYR A 219 -4.67 -8.08 -18.95
CA TYR A 219 -4.68 -7.79 -17.53
C TYR A 219 -3.65 -6.69 -17.21
N LYS A 220 -4.13 -5.56 -16.68
CA LYS A 220 -3.24 -4.43 -16.37
C LYS A 220 -2.24 -4.77 -15.28
N GLY A 221 -2.71 -5.25 -14.14
CA GLY A 221 -1.92 -5.58 -12.96
C GLY A 221 -1.63 -7.06 -12.81
N VAL A 222 -0.57 -7.38 -12.07
CA VAL A 222 -0.24 -8.78 -11.71
C VAL A 222 -1.33 -9.40 -10.85
N ASP A 223 -2.00 -8.62 -10.00
CA ASP A 223 -3.13 -9.02 -9.18
C ASP A 223 -4.33 -9.45 -10.04
N ASP A 224 -4.71 -8.65 -11.04
CA ASP A 224 -5.80 -8.96 -11.98
C ASP A 224 -5.51 -10.27 -12.74
N TYR A 225 -4.26 -10.45 -13.19
CA TYR A 225 -3.84 -11.67 -13.87
C TYR A 225 -3.91 -12.90 -12.98
N LEU A 226 -3.40 -12.82 -11.75
CA LEU A 226 -3.44 -13.93 -10.81
C LEU A 226 -4.88 -14.30 -10.41
N LEU A 227 -5.74 -13.30 -10.23
CA LEU A 227 -7.16 -13.50 -9.94
C LEU A 227 -7.85 -14.28 -11.08
N SER A 228 -7.58 -13.91 -12.33
CA SER A 228 -8.15 -14.61 -13.48
C SER A 228 -7.73 -16.10 -13.54
N ARG A 229 -6.55 -16.42 -13.09
CA ARG A 229 -6.06 -17.80 -13.03
C ARG A 229 -6.69 -18.59 -11.88
N ALA A 230 -6.88 -17.96 -10.73
CA ALA A 230 -7.54 -18.61 -9.59
C ALA A 230 -9.00 -18.97 -9.89
N ALA A 231 -9.69 -18.17 -10.69
CA ALA A 231 -11.08 -18.45 -11.12
C ALA A 231 -11.19 -19.59 -12.16
N THR A 232 -10.07 -20.06 -12.73
CA THR A 232 -10.06 -21.11 -13.78
C THR A 232 -9.61 -22.47 -13.23
N MET A 233 -9.19 -22.53 -11.99
CA MET A 233 -8.79 -23.76 -11.26
C MET A 233 -9.92 -24.26 -10.36
#